data_81c38eef6a09b1f3575920cf5774efeb
#
_entry.id   81c38eef6a09b1f3575920cf5774efeb
#
_cell.length_a   1.000
_cell.length_b   1.000
_cell.length_c   1.000
_cell.angle_alpha   90.00
_cell.angle_beta   90.00
_cell.angle_gamma   90.00
#
_symmetry.space_group_name_H-M   'P 1'
#
loop_
_entity.id
_entity.type
_entity.pdbx_description
1 polymer ?
#
loop_
_entity_poly.entity_id
_entity_poly.type
_entity_poly.pdbx_seq_one_letter_code
_entity_poly.pdbx_strand_id
1 'polypeptide(L)'
;LTCRPGVCFVTRGPGATNASIGVHTAFQDSTPMVLFVGDVASDARDREAFQEVDFAAFFGPSTKGFAKRVERIDDARRIPEYVARAFATAMNGRPGPVVLVLPEDMLTHTVSAEPLARVEPVQAWSDPGALRELRTLLLAAERPFVIAGGGGWTPQSAAALQRFAENWQLPVANAFRFQDTFDNHHAQYAGDVGLGINPALAKRIRESDLLIAIGPRLGESTTGGYTLIEAPVPKQKLVHIHSSAEELGRVYQPTLAIQASMNAAARSLEVLTAPPQLPWADWTAGCHGDYLANIDPANNGVKLPGPIDMPAILHTLQRLLPEDAVLTNGAGNFASWLHRFYRYPGLARGHKTQLAPTNGAMGYGVPAGIGAAIATGRLAFTIAGDGDFLMNGQELATAVQHGARSIVLLLDNGSYGTIRMHQEREYPARVSGSALANPDFVALARAYGYAAERVAATADFEPALRRALAH
;
A
#
# COMPACT_ATOMS: atom_id res chain seq x y z
N LEU A 1 5.45 7.09 3.87
CA LEU A 1 6.89 7.37 3.95
C LEU A 1 7.20 8.41 5.01
N THR A 2 6.56 9.58 4.97
CA THR A 2 6.88 10.76 5.81
C THR A 2 5.99 10.88 7.05
N CYS A 3 4.98 10.04 7.21
CA CYS A 3 3.92 10.13 8.23
C CYS A 3 3.18 11.50 8.22
N ARG A 4 3.18 12.19 7.07
CA ARG A 4 2.51 13.48 6.85
C ARG A 4 1.52 13.36 5.68
N PRO A 5 0.38 14.07 5.71
CA PRO A 5 -0.51 14.15 4.56
C PRO A 5 0.18 14.72 3.34
N GLY A 6 -0.04 14.11 2.17
CA GLY A 6 0.32 14.69 0.90
C GLY A 6 -0.57 15.90 0.60
N VAL A 7 -0.01 16.96 0.00
CA VAL A 7 -0.76 18.14 -0.45
C VAL A 7 -0.55 18.30 -1.94
N CYS A 8 -1.66 18.45 -2.67
CA CYS A 8 -1.63 18.61 -4.12
C CYS A 8 -2.62 19.70 -4.54
N PHE A 9 -2.23 20.50 -5.53
CA PHE A 9 -3.08 21.53 -6.14
C PHE A 9 -3.26 21.20 -7.61
N VAL A 10 -4.50 21.26 -8.09
CA VAL A 10 -4.82 21.06 -9.49
C VAL A 10 -5.84 22.09 -9.98
N THR A 11 -5.83 22.33 -11.29
CA THR A 11 -6.90 23.11 -11.91
C THR A 11 -8.22 22.33 -11.88
N ARG A 12 -9.33 23.00 -12.26
CA ARG A 12 -10.69 22.44 -12.25
C ARG A 12 -10.81 21.16 -13.10
N GLY A 13 -11.83 20.92 -13.84
CA GLY A 13 -12.19 19.69 -14.53
C GLY A 13 -11.00 18.80 -14.98
N PRO A 14 -10.17 19.21 -15.95
CA PRO A 14 -9.08 18.37 -16.45
C PRO A 14 -8.03 18.01 -15.39
N GLY A 15 -7.66 18.98 -14.51
CA GLY A 15 -6.71 18.72 -13.44
C GLY A 15 -7.27 17.76 -12.40
N ALA A 16 -8.52 17.94 -11.98
CA ALA A 16 -9.19 17.08 -11.02
C ALA A 16 -9.38 15.66 -11.55
N THR A 17 -9.78 15.49 -12.81
CA THR A 17 -9.97 14.18 -13.43
C THR A 17 -8.64 13.44 -13.59
N ASN A 18 -7.56 14.13 -13.97
CA ASN A 18 -6.22 13.52 -14.02
C ASN A 18 -5.70 13.12 -12.63
N ALA A 19 -5.99 13.93 -11.60
CA ALA A 19 -5.59 13.60 -10.21
C ALA A 19 -6.42 12.46 -9.59
N SER A 20 -7.55 12.10 -10.17
CA SER A 20 -8.53 11.19 -9.56
C SER A 20 -7.95 9.80 -9.27
N ILE A 21 -7.09 9.27 -10.13
CA ILE A 21 -6.45 7.98 -9.90
C ILE A 21 -5.54 8.00 -8.65
N GLY A 22 -4.82 9.12 -8.41
CA GLY A 22 -4.02 9.33 -7.22
C GLY A 22 -4.88 9.41 -5.95
N VAL A 23 -6.02 10.11 -6.02
CA VAL A 23 -6.99 10.20 -4.93
C VAL A 23 -7.59 8.83 -4.62
N HIS A 24 -7.97 8.05 -5.66
CA HIS A 24 -8.49 6.69 -5.51
C HIS A 24 -7.46 5.76 -4.86
N THR A 25 -6.20 5.84 -5.30
CA THR A 25 -5.11 5.07 -4.70
C THR A 25 -4.93 5.45 -3.23
N ALA A 26 -4.85 6.73 -2.89
CA ALA A 26 -4.75 7.20 -1.51
C ALA A 26 -5.92 6.72 -0.63
N PHE A 27 -7.14 6.69 -1.18
CA PHE A 27 -8.32 6.17 -0.47
C PHE A 27 -8.20 4.67 -0.20
N GLN A 28 -7.82 3.88 -1.20
CA GLN A 28 -7.69 2.43 -1.04
C GLN A 28 -6.52 2.04 -0.13
N ASP A 29 -5.40 2.75 -0.22
CA ASP A 29 -4.21 2.55 0.60
C ASP A 29 -4.35 3.10 2.03
N SER A 30 -5.46 3.78 2.34
CA SER A 30 -5.62 4.49 3.62
C SER A 30 -4.48 5.49 3.88
N THR A 31 -4.13 6.27 2.85
CA THR A 31 -3.06 7.27 2.88
C THR A 31 -3.67 8.68 3.01
N PRO A 32 -3.25 9.48 4.00
CA PRO A 32 -3.80 10.81 4.18
C PRO A 32 -3.32 11.76 3.07
N MET A 33 -4.24 12.51 2.47
CA MET A 33 -3.99 13.46 1.41
C MET A 33 -4.99 14.61 1.46
N VAL A 34 -4.57 15.82 1.10
CA VAL A 34 -5.44 16.97 0.87
C VAL A 34 -5.24 17.45 -0.57
N LEU A 35 -6.27 17.33 -1.38
CA LEU A 35 -6.31 17.82 -2.75
C LEU A 35 -7.06 19.14 -2.80
N PHE A 36 -6.40 20.17 -3.30
CA PHE A 36 -7.01 21.46 -3.61
C PHE A 36 -7.34 21.51 -5.11
N VAL A 37 -8.60 21.78 -5.43
CA VAL A 37 -9.11 21.82 -6.80
C VAL A 37 -9.66 23.22 -7.08
N GLY A 38 -9.19 23.88 -8.14
CA GLY A 38 -9.81 25.10 -8.63
C GLY A 38 -11.25 24.83 -9.09
N ASP A 39 -12.12 25.82 -8.99
CA ASP A 39 -13.51 25.74 -9.44
C ASP A 39 -13.89 26.98 -10.22
N VAL A 40 -14.99 26.91 -10.96
CA VAL A 40 -15.56 28.04 -11.67
C VAL A 40 -16.04 29.12 -10.68
N ALA A 41 -16.09 30.37 -11.13
CA ALA A 41 -16.64 31.46 -10.34
C ALA A 41 -18.08 31.12 -9.88
N SER A 42 -18.46 31.62 -8.72
CA SER A 42 -19.75 31.29 -8.10
C SER A 42 -20.95 31.66 -8.94
N ASP A 43 -20.86 32.77 -9.71
CA ASP A 43 -21.90 33.24 -10.63
C ASP A 43 -21.97 32.50 -11.95
N ALA A 44 -20.90 31.73 -12.30
CA ALA A 44 -20.85 30.88 -13.50
C ALA A 44 -21.36 29.47 -13.28
N ARG A 45 -21.55 29.07 -12.02
CA ARG A 45 -21.95 27.70 -11.65
C ARG A 45 -23.32 27.34 -12.21
N ASP A 46 -23.49 26.03 -12.54
CA ASP A 46 -24.69 25.43 -13.12
C ASP A 46 -25.08 26.01 -14.50
N ARG A 47 -24.08 26.54 -15.22
CA ARG A 47 -24.23 27.08 -16.58
C ARG A 47 -23.41 26.30 -17.61
N GLU A 48 -22.90 25.13 -17.24
CA GLU A 48 -21.95 24.37 -18.08
C GLU A 48 -20.72 25.21 -18.41
N ALA A 49 -20.21 25.93 -17.40
CA ALA A 49 -19.07 26.81 -17.52
C ALA A 49 -17.81 26.02 -17.91
N PHE A 50 -16.81 26.72 -18.48
CA PHE A 50 -15.60 26.08 -18.97
C PHE A 50 -14.89 25.25 -17.88
N GLN A 51 -14.77 23.94 -18.12
CA GLN A 51 -14.17 22.95 -17.22
C GLN A 51 -14.94 22.74 -15.89
N GLU A 52 -16.20 23.08 -15.83
CA GLU A 52 -17.04 22.85 -14.67
C GLU A 52 -17.26 21.34 -14.43
N VAL A 53 -17.13 20.91 -13.19
CA VAL A 53 -17.43 19.54 -12.73
C VAL A 53 -18.05 19.61 -11.33
N ASP A 54 -19.08 18.82 -11.07
CA ASP A 54 -19.57 18.60 -9.71
C ASP A 54 -18.58 17.71 -8.94
N PHE A 55 -17.65 18.36 -8.22
CA PHE A 55 -16.63 17.63 -7.46
C PHE A 55 -17.20 16.89 -6.26
N ALA A 56 -18.35 17.33 -5.71
CA ALA A 56 -19.02 16.61 -4.65
C ALA A 56 -19.61 15.28 -5.13
N ALA A 57 -20.19 15.27 -6.33
CA ALA A 57 -20.65 14.04 -6.98
C ALA A 57 -19.48 13.15 -7.43
N PHE A 58 -18.39 13.76 -7.94
CA PHE A 58 -17.26 13.01 -8.49
C PHE A 58 -16.40 12.32 -7.43
N PHE A 59 -16.01 13.04 -6.37
CA PHE A 59 -15.14 12.51 -5.31
C PHE A 59 -15.88 12.08 -4.04
N GLY A 60 -17.09 12.57 -3.81
CA GLY A 60 -17.75 12.59 -2.52
C GLY A 60 -18.24 11.22 -2.02
N PRO A 61 -18.24 11.02 -0.69
CA PRO A 61 -18.64 9.75 -0.09
C PRO A 61 -20.13 9.43 -0.26
N SER A 62 -20.99 10.43 -0.42
CA SER A 62 -22.44 10.25 -0.62
C SER A 62 -22.77 9.53 -1.93
N THR A 63 -21.91 9.61 -2.93
CA THR A 63 -22.04 8.94 -4.23
C THR A 63 -21.17 7.69 -4.36
N LYS A 64 -20.67 7.14 -3.24
CA LYS A 64 -19.65 6.09 -3.18
C LYS A 64 -18.34 6.48 -3.85
N GLY A 65 -18.02 7.77 -3.83
CA GLY A 65 -16.75 8.29 -4.28
C GLY A 65 -15.58 7.87 -3.37
N PHE A 66 -14.41 8.33 -3.71
CA PHE A 66 -13.15 7.88 -3.13
C PHE A 66 -12.41 9.01 -2.38
N ALA A 67 -13.15 9.94 -1.78
CA ALA A 67 -12.64 10.89 -0.79
C ALA A 67 -13.41 10.75 0.52
N LYS A 68 -12.75 10.97 1.64
CA LYS A 68 -13.41 11.00 2.96
C LYS A 68 -14.37 12.18 3.09
N ARG A 69 -14.02 13.28 2.43
CA ARG A 69 -14.78 14.53 2.45
C ARG A 69 -14.47 15.38 1.23
N VAL A 70 -15.47 16.08 0.72
CA VAL A 70 -15.34 17.11 -0.31
C VAL A 70 -16.02 18.36 0.20
N GLU A 71 -15.34 19.49 0.20
CA GLU A 71 -15.88 20.76 0.67
C GLU A 71 -15.51 21.89 -0.29
N ARG A 72 -16.51 22.69 -0.67
CA ARG A 72 -16.33 23.95 -1.40
C ARG A 72 -16.17 25.08 -0.40
N ILE A 73 -15.17 25.95 -0.63
CA ILE A 73 -14.88 27.10 0.24
C ILE A 73 -15.41 28.35 -0.43
N ASP A 74 -16.58 28.81 0.02
CA ASP A 74 -17.24 29.98 -0.54
C ASP A 74 -16.85 31.30 0.16
N ASP A 75 -16.24 31.22 1.34
CA ASP A 75 -15.82 32.38 2.15
C ASP A 75 -14.33 32.31 2.46
N ALA A 76 -13.55 33.20 1.87
CA ALA A 76 -12.11 33.27 2.05
C ALA A 76 -11.66 33.42 3.51
N ARG A 77 -12.48 34.05 4.38
CA ARG A 77 -12.19 34.20 5.82
C ARG A 77 -12.14 32.87 6.54
N ARG A 78 -12.79 31.84 6.00
CA ARG A 78 -12.89 30.49 6.59
C ARG A 78 -11.85 29.50 6.05
N ILE A 79 -10.96 29.94 5.16
CA ILE A 79 -9.91 29.05 4.62
C ILE A 79 -9.12 28.36 5.75
N PRO A 80 -8.65 29.04 6.81
CA PRO A 80 -7.93 28.38 7.90
C PRO A 80 -8.74 27.26 8.58
N GLU A 81 -10.04 27.48 8.80
CA GLU A 81 -10.96 26.48 9.37
C GLU A 81 -11.09 25.25 8.47
N TYR A 82 -11.33 25.45 7.17
CA TYR A 82 -11.48 24.35 6.21
C TYR A 82 -10.19 23.55 6.07
N VAL A 83 -9.05 24.22 6.01
CA VAL A 83 -7.73 23.57 5.91
C VAL A 83 -7.45 22.74 7.16
N ALA A 84 -7.61 23.29 8.36
CA ALA A 84 -7.40 22.54 9.61
C ALA A 84 -8.32 21.32 9.69
N ARG A 85 -9.60 21.48 9.34
CA ARG A 85 -10.57 20.38 9.29
C ARG A 85 -10.21 19.32 8.23
N ALA A 86 -9.72 19.72 7.08
CA ALA A 86 -9.27 18.80 6.03
C ALA A 86 -8.10 17.93 6.51
N PHE A 87 -7.10 18.53 7.15
CA PHE A 87 -5.97 17.77 7.73
C PHE A 87 -6.44 16.85 8.86
N ALA A 88 -7.31 17.34 9.78
CA ALA A 88 -7.88 16.51 10.83
C ALA A 88 -8.64 15.31 10.25
N THR A 89 -9.50 15.53 9.25
CA THR A 89 -10.28 14.47 8.59
C THR A 89 -9.39 13.49 7.85
N ALA A 90 -8.36 13.99 7.16
CA ALA A 90 -7.44 13.12 6.40
C ALA A 90 -6.65 12.15 7.29
N MET A 91 -6.28 12.58 8.50
CA MET A 91 -5.43 11.82 9.41
C MET A 91 -6.18 10.96 10.43
N ASN A 92 -7.39 11.37 10.86
CA ASN A 92 -8.11 10.69 11.93
C ASN A 92 -8.94 9.51 11.46
N GLY A 93 -9.15 8.53 12.34
CA GLY A 93 -9.80 7.26 12.00
C GLY A 93 -9.00 6.49 10.95
N ARG A 94 -9.66 5.92 9.94
CA ARG A 94 -8.96 5.40 8.75
C ARG A 94 -8.40 6.58 7.96
N PRO A 95 -7.08 6.72 7.79
CA PRO A 95 -6.52 7.80 6.98
C PRO A 95 -7.03 7.76 5.53
N GLY A 96 -7.07 8.92 4.87
CA GLY A 96 -7.53 8.97 3.48
C GLY A 96 -7.60 10.40 2.93
N PRO A 97 -7.93 10.56 1.63
CA PRO A 97 -7.96 11.84 0.96
C PRO A 97 -9.16 12.70 1.32
N VAL A 98 -8.93 14.00 1.37
CA VAL A 98 -9.94 15.06 1.47
C VAL A 98 -9.74 16.00 0.29
N VAL A 99 -10.83 16.49 -0.31
CA VAL A 99 -10.82 17.42 -1.43
C VAL A 99 -11.40 18.76 -0.98
N LEU A 100 -10.65 19.83 -1.21
CA LEU A 100 -11.09 21.22 -1.01
C LEU A 100 -11.22 21.90 -2.35
N VAL A 101 -12.41 22.43 -2.64
CA VAL A 101 -12.79 23.07 -3.88
C VAL A 101 -12.74 24.57 -3.71
N LEU A 102 -12.01 25.26 -4.60
CA LEU A 102 -11.66 26.68 -4.48
C LEU A 102 -12.25 27.48 -5.66
N PRO A 103 -13.40 28.16 -5.49
CA PRO A 103 -13.94 29.06 -6.51
C PRO A 103 -12.98 30.19 -6.86
N GLU A 104 -12.84 30.52 -8.15
CA GLU A 104 -11.86 31.53 -8.59
C GLU A 104 -12.18 32.93 -8.11
N ASP A 105 -13.46 33.30 -7.99
CA ASP A 105 -13.89 34.59 -7.43
C ASP A 105 -13.54 34.69 -5.93
N MET A 106 -13.75 33.64 -5.16
CA MET A 106 -13.36 33.60 -3.75
C MET A 106 -11.86 33.80 -3.56
N LEU A 107 -11.02 33.25 -4.43
CA LEU A 107 -9.54 33.36 -4.36
C LEU A 107 -9.05 34.80 -4.59
N THR A 108 -9.87 35.72 -5.16
CA THR A 108 -9.52 37.12 -5.36
C THR A 108 -9.83 38.00 -4.14
N HIS A 109 -10.53 37.49 -3.14
CA HIS A 109 -10.90 38.24 -1.96
C HIS A 109 -9.71 38.53 -1.06
N THR A 110 -9.57 39.80 -0.64
CA THR A 110 -8.62 40.18 0.41
C THR A 110 -9.29 40.06 1.77
N VAL A 111 -8.72 39.27 2.63
CA VAL A 111 -9.26 38.98 3.98
C VAL A 111 -8.17 39.08 5.04
N SER A 112 -8.55 39.40 6.27
CA SER A 112 -7.70 39.19 7.44
C SER A 112 -8.05 37.83 8.04
N ALA A 113 -7.07 36.93 8.09
CA ALA A 113 -7.24 35.60 8.67
C ALA A 113 -5.98 35.20 9.43
N GLU A 114 -6.16 34.65 10.63
CA GLU A 114 -5.07 34.14 11.45
C GLU A 114 -4.79 32.68 11.11
N PRO A 115 -3.51 32.30 10.92
CA PRO A 115 -3.15 30.90 10.71
C PRO A 115 -3.46 30.08 11.99
N LEU A 116 -4.04 28.90 11.79
CA LEU A 116 -4.31 27.98 12.90
C LEU A 116 -3.07 27.13 13.21
N ALA A 117 -3.00 26.63 14.44
CA ALA A 117 -1.96 25.70 14.85
C ALA A 117 -2.01 24.42 14.01
N ARG A 118 -0.86 23.77 13.89
CA ARG A 118 -0.75 22.47 13.20
C ARG A 118 -1.68 21.45 13.83
N VAL A 119 -2.42 20.74 12.99
CA VAL A 119 -3.31 19.65 13.41
C VAL A 119 -2.48 18.39 13.68
N GLU A 120 -2.66 17.82 14.86
CA GLU A 120 -2.10 16.52 15.22
C GLU A 120 -3.19 15.44 15.18
N PRO A 121 -2.86 14.19 14.76
CA PRO A 121 -3.85 13.11 14.71
C PRO A 121 -4.26 12.68 16.12
N VAL A 122 -5.57 12.49 16.30
CA VAL A 122 -6.13 11.98 17.55
C VAL A 122 -5.82 10.48 17.68
N GLN A 123 -5.31 10.07 18.83
CA GLN A 123 -5.05 8.67 19.13
C GLN A 123 -6.25 8.04 19.87
N ALA A 124 -6.95 7.13 19.21
CA ALA A 124 -7.95 6.29 19.85
C ALA A 124 -7.26 5.10 20.54
N TRP A 125 -7.43 4.96 21.85
CA TRP A 125 -6.83 3.88 22.65
C TRP A 125 -7.77 2.69 22.77
N SER A 126 -7.18 1.48 22.85
CA SER A 126 -7.93 0.26 23.10
C SER A 126 -8.57 0.28 24.49
N ASP A 127 -9.83 -0.14 24.58
CA ASP A 127 -10.50 -0.29 25.87
C ASP A 127 -9.82 -1.37 26.75
N PRO A 128 -9.56 -1.12 28.04
CA PRO A 128 -8.92 -2.10 28.91
C PRO A 128 -9.74 -3.39 29.10
N GLY A 129 -11.07 -3.32 29.01
CA GLY A 129 -11.95 -4.50 29.03
C GLY A 129 -11.75 -5.37 27.81
N ALA A 130 -11.72 -4.76 26.62
CA ALA A 130 -11.44 -5.45 25.38
C ALA A 130 -10.04 -6.09 25.33
N LEU A 131 -9.03 -5.45 25.95
CA LEU A 131 -7.70 -6.03 26.07
C LEU A 131 -7.66 -7.24 26.99
N ARG A 132 -8.44 -7.24 28.09
CA ARG A 132 -8.59 -8.41 28.96
C ARG A 132 -9.28 -9.56 28.24
N GLU A 133 -10.31 -9.27 27.45
CA GLU A 133 -10.99 -10.26 26.63
C GLU A 133 -10.05 -10.84 25.56
N LEU A 134 -9.29 -10.02 24.86
CA LEU A 134 -8.25 -10.47 23.91
C LEU A 134 -7.25 -11.41 24.59
N ARG A 135 -6.79 -11.04 25.79
CA ARG A 135 -5.87 -11.91 26.55
C ARG A 135 -6.53 -13.25 26.90
N THR A 136 -7.81 -13.26 27.26
CA THR A 136 -8.55 -14.51 27.52
C THR A 136 -8.66 -15.37 26.28
N LEU A 137 -8.93 -14.75 25.09
CA LEU A 137 -8.97 -15.46 23.82
C LEU A 137 -7.61 -16.05 23.47
N LEU A 138 -6.52 -15.30 23.68
CA LEU A 138 -5.16 -15.80 23.47
C LEU A 138 -4.84 -16.99 24.38
N LEU A 139 -5.16 -16.91 25.67
CA LEU A 139 -4.90 -18.02 26.60
C LEU A 139 -5.70 -19.29 26.30
N ALA A 140 -6.80 -19.18 25.58
CA ALA A 140 -7.64 -20.31 25.18
C ALA A 140 -7.32 -20.85 23.77
N ALA A 141 -6.41 -20.19 23.05
CA ALA A 141 -6.06 -20.59 21.68
C ALA A 141 -5.05 -21.75 21.67
N GLU A 142 -5.07 -22.51 20.58
CA GLU A 142 -4.09 -23.55 20.27
C GLU A 142 -3.28 -23.20 19.01
N ARG A 143 -3.90 -22.47 18.08
CA ARG A 143 -3.33 -22.08 16.78
C ARG A 143 -3.67 -20.62 16.44
N PRO A 144 -3.18 -19.67 17.24
CA PRO A 144 -3.41 -18.26 16.96
C PRO A 144 -2.66 -17.81 15.69
N PHE A 145 -3.20 -16.83 14.99
CA PHE A 145 -2.59 -16.24 13.79
C PHE A 145 -2.85 -14.74 13.72
N VAL A 146 -1.83 -13.95 13.33
CA VAL A 146 -1.93 -12.50 13.19
C VAL A 146 -1.84 -12.09 11.73
N ILE A 147 -2.73 -11.20 11.29
CA ILE A 147 -2.60 -10.47 10.01
C ILE A 147 -2.43 -8.99 10.35
N ALA A 148 -1.28 -8.41 9.99
CA ALA A 148 -0.96 -7.00 10.25
C ALA A 148 -0.87 -6.19 8.94
N GLY A 149 -1.30 -4.94 8.96
CA GLY A 149 -1.22 -4.06 7.78
C GLY A 149 -2.12 -2.84 7.88
N GLY A 150 -2.50 -2.29 6.73
CA GLY A 150 -3.28 -1.06 6.67
C GLY A 150 -2.45 0.21 6.95
N GLY A 151 -3.13 1.36 6.97
CA GLY A 151 -2.48 2.65 7.19
C GLY A 151 -2.31 3.01 8.66
N GLY A 152 -1.52 4.07 8.91
CA GLY A 152 -1.38 4.67 10.25
C GLY A 152 -0.29 4.08 11.15
N TRP A 153 0.55 3.20 10.61
CA TRP A 153 1.71 2.66 11.32
C TRP A 153 2.89 3.64 11.36
N THR A 154 3.61 3.65 12.47
CA THR A 154 4.91 4.32 12.63
C THR A 154 5.98 3.29 12.97
N PRO A 155 7.28 3.61 12.84
CA PRO A 155 8.36 2.71 13.28
C PRO A 155 8.19 2.23 14.71
N GLN A 156 7.77 3.11 15.62
CA GLN A 156 7.56 2.79 17.04
C GLN A 156 6.42 1.79 17.25
N SER A 157 5.31 1.97 16.53
CA SER A 157 4.18 1.02 16.62
C SER A 157 4.49 -0.32 15.95
N ALA A 158 5.25 -0.33 14.87
CA ALA A 158 5.72 -1.57 14.27
C ALA A 158 6.67 -2.34 15.21
N ALA A 159 7.56 -1.64 15.91
CA ALA A 159 8.42 -2.25 16.93
C ALA A 159 7.61 -2.79 18.13
N ALA A 160 6.55 -2.10 18.55
CA ALA A 160 5.65 -2.59 19.61
C ALA A 160 4.87 -3.83 19.15
N LEU A 161 4.39 -3.87 17.90
CA LEU A 161 3.79 -5.07 17.31
C LEU A 161 4.78 -6.25 17.29
N GLN A 162 6.03 -5.98 16.92
CA GLN A 162 7.06 -7.02 16.90
C GLN A 162 7.28 -7.60 18.29
N ARG A 163 7.43 -6.77 19.33
CA ARG A 163 7.55 -7.23 20.73
C ARG A 163 6.33 -8.00 21.22
N PHE A 164 5.13 -7.58 20.84
CA PHE A 164 3.92 -8.35 21.13
C PHE A 164 3.96 -9.74 20.49
N ALA A 165 4.34 -9.83 19.21
CA ALA A 165 4.48 -11.11 18.52
C ALA A 165 5.56 -11.98 19.11
N GLU A 166 6.70 -11.41 19.51
CA GLU A 166 7.79 -12.12 20.21
C GLU A 166 7.35 -12.66 21.56
N ASN A 167 6.76 -11.81 22.41
CA ASN A 167 6.31 -12.18 23.75
C ASN A 167 5.26 -13.30 23.74
N TRP A 168 4.36 -13.27 22.76
CA TRP A 168 3.30 -14.27 22.60
C TRP A 168 3.65 -15.35 21.58
N GLN A 169 4.85 -15.36 21.01
CA GLN A 169 5.29 -16.29 19.97
C GLN A 169 4.25 -16.49 18.85
N LEU A 170 3.71 -15.38 18.32
CA LEU A 170 2.64 -15.40 17.35
C LEU A 170 3.19 -15.41 15.91
N PRO A 171 2.65 -16.25 15.01
CA PRO A 171 2.94 -16.11 13.59
C PRO A 171 2.24 -14.87 13.04
N VAL A 172 2.97 -14.06 12.26
CA VAL A 172 2.49 -12.80 11.68
C VAL A 172 2.60 -12.86 10.16
N ALA A 173 1.48 -12.65 9.46
CA ALA A 173 1.47 -12.37 8.04
C ALA A 173 1.15 -10.89 7.79
N ASN A 174 1.74 -10.32 6.75
CA ASN A 174 1.41 -8.97 6.32
C ASN A 174 0.21 -8.98 5.37
N ALA A 175 -0.66 -7.97 5.49
CA ALA A 175 -1.78 -7.78 4.60
C ALA A 175 -1.32 -7.34 3.20
N PHE A 176 -2.18 -7.54 2.20
CA PHE A 176 -1.91 -7.23 0.80
C PHE A 176 -1.27 -5.86 0.61
N ARG A 177 -0.04 -5.85 0.07
CA ARG A 177 0.77 -4.66 -0.23
C ARG A 177 1.17 -3.80 0.97
N PHE A 178 1.26 -4.43 2.15
CA PHE A 178 1.82 -3.85 3.38
C PHE A 178 2.94 -4.72 3.94
N GLN A 179 3.77 -5.30 3.05
CA GLN A 179 4.76 -6.31 3.41
C GLN A 179 5.90 -5.77 4.29
N ASP A 180 6.11 -4.45 4.29
CA ASP A 180 7.08 -3.77 5.15
C ASP A 180 6.54 -3.44 6.55
N THR A 181 5.30 -3.84 6.90
CA THR A 181 4.74 -3.59 8.24
C THR A 181 5.47 -4.40 9.31
N PHE A 182 5.76 -5.68 9.04
CA PHE A 182 6.50 -6.59 9.91
C PHE A 182 7.75 -7.10 9.19
N ASP A 183 8.88 -7.27 9.91
CA ASP A 183 10.16 -7.70 9.32
C ASP A 183 10.04 -9.10 8.70
N ASN A 184 10.30 -9.21 7.40
CA ASN A 184 10.21 -10.49 6.67
C ASN A 184 11.39 -11.44 6.99
N HIS A 185 12.41 -10.97 7.72
CA HIS A 185 13.51 -11.80 8.21
C HIS A 185 13.24 -12.38 9.59
N HIS A 186 12.17 -11.95 10.26
CA HIS A 186 11.85 -12.32 11.61
C HIS A 186 11.31 -13.77 11.70
N ALA A 187 11.69 -14.51 12.76
CA ALA A 187 11.28 -15.91 12.94
C ALA A 187 9.76 -16.13 13.08
N GLN A 188 9.00 -15.11 13.46
CA GLN A 188 7.54 -15.16 13.48
C GLN A 188 6.89 -14.74 12.15
N TYR A 189 7.64 -14.29 11.16
CA TYR A 189 7.05 -13.92 9.88
C TYR A 189 6.57 -15.14 9.10
N ALA A 190 5.30 -15.11 8.68
CA ALA A 190 4.64 -16.23 8.01
C ALA A 190 4.33 -15.99 6.52
N GLY A 191 4.62 -14.78 6.01
CA GLY A 191 4.36 -14.42 4.61
C GLY A 191 3.39 -13.26 4.45
N ASP A 192 2.87 -13.08 3.25
CA ASP A 192 1.87 -12.05 2.93
C ASP A 192 0.56 -12.66 2.43
N VAL A 193 -0.54 -12.06 2.83
CA VAL A 193 -1.88 -12.43 2.37
C VAL A 193 -2.32 -11.51 1.24
N GLY A 194 -3.02 -12.06 0.27
CA GLY A 194 -3.54 -11.27 -0.84
C GLY A 194 -3.64 -12.06 -2.14
N LEU A 195 -3.55 -11.35 -3.26
CA LEU A 195 -3.58 -11.96 -4.59
C LEU A 195 -2.35 -12.86 -4.78
N GLY A 196 -2.58 -14.14 -5.09
CA GLY A 196 -1.50 -15.12 -5.25
C GLY A 196 -0.91 -15.61 -3.93
N ILE A 197 -1.68 -15.60 -2.85
CA ILE A 197 -1.29 -16.12 -1.53
C ILE A 197 -0.66 -17.52 -1.63
N ASN A 198 0.41 -17.75 -0.88
CA ASN A 198 0.98 -19.09 -0.70
C ASN A 198 -0.10 -20.07 -0.21
N PRO A 199 -0.36 -21.19 -0.90
CA PRO A 199 -1.36 -22.18 -0.48
C PRO A 199 -1.14 -22.72 0.94
N ALA A 200 0.12 -22.90 1.38
CA ALA A 200 0.44 -23.31 2.75
C ALA A 200 0.02 -22.24 3.76
N LEU A 201 0.31 -20.96 3.51
CA LEU A 201 -0.16 -19.85 4.34
C LEU A 201 -1.69 -19.78 4.40
N ALA A 202 -2.37 -19.91 3.25
CA ALA A 202 -3.83 -19.93 3.20
C ALA A 202 -4.40 -21.08 4.04
N LYS A 203 -3.77 -22.25 4.01
CA LYS A 203 -4.12 -23.39 4.85
C LYS A 203 -3.95 -23.05 6.34
N ARG A 204 -2.79 -22.49 6.75
CA ARG A 204 -2.54 -22.07 8.14
C ARG A 204 -3.62 -21.13 8.66
N ILE A 205 -4.00 -20.11 7.87
CA ILE A 205 -5.05 -19.16 8.25
C ILE A 205 -6.40 -19.87 8.41
N ARG A 206 -6.77 -20.80 7.52
CA ARG A 206 -8.03 -21.57 7.65
C ARG A 206 -8.04 -22.53 8.83
N GLU A 207 -6.90 -23.03 9.23
CA GLU A 207 -6.74 -23.98 10.36
C GLU A 207 -6.52 -23.27 11.70
N SER A 208 -6.32 -21.94 11.69
CA SER A 208 -6.21 -21.17 12.93
C SER A 208 -7.54 -21.22 13.71
N ASP A 209 -7.48 -21.22 15.03
CA ASP A 209 -8.65 -21.14 15.91
C ASP A 209 -8.91 -19.71 16.41
N LEU A 210 -7.86 -18.86 16.42
CA LEU A 210 -7.91 -17.46 16.73
C LEU A 210 -7.20 -16.66 15.64
N LEU A 211 -7.94 -15.78 14.94
CA LEU A 211 -7.39 -14.87 13.95
C LEU A 211 -7.44 -13.43 14.48
N ILE A 212 -6.28 -12.78 14.52
CA ILE A 212 -6.16 -11.40 15.01
C ILE A 212 -5.76 -10.51 13.83
N ALA A 213 -6.69 -9.70 13.33
CA ALA A 213 -6.44 -8.72 12.28
C ALA A 213 -6.12 -7.36 12.90
N ILE A 214 -4.91 -6.84 12.70
CA ILE A 214 -4.44 -5.58 13.29
C ILE A 214 -4.19 -4.57 12.17
N GLY A 215 -5.16 -3.71 11.93
CA GLY A 215 -5.11 -2.61 10.96
C GLY A 215 -5.57 -2.90 9.54
N PRO A 216 -5.56 -4.13 9.01
CA PRO A 216 -6.05 -4.34 7.66
C PRO A 216 -7.57 -4.21 7.59
N ARG A 217 -8.05 -3.71 6.46
CA ARG A 217 -9.42 -3.94 6.02
C ARG A 217 -9.49 -5.37 5.51
N LEU A 218 -10.29 -6.21 6.06
CA LEU A 218 -10.48 -7.59 5.56
C LEU A 218 -11.33 -7.58 4.27
N GLY A 219 -10.84 -6.85 3.26
CA GLY A 219 -11.48 -6.68 1.97
C GLY A 219 -11.05 -7.74 0.96
N GLU A 220 -11.58 -7.63 -0.25
CA GLU A 220 -11.43 -8.59 -1.35
C GLU A 220 -9.98 -9.04 -1.58
N SER A 221 -9.05 -8.09 -1.77
CA SER A 221 -7.65 -8.42 -2.08
C SER A 221 -6.93 -9.16 -0.95
N THR A 222 -7.18 -8.78 0.32
CA THR A 222 -6.56 -9.41 1.50
C THR A 222 -7.13 -10.81 1.76
N THR A 223 -8.40 -11.04 1.41
CA THR A 223 -9.09 -12.30 1.73
C THR A 223 -9.35 -13.19 0.50
N GLY A 224 -8.64 -12.92 -0.60
CA GLY A 224 -8.73 -13.73 -1.82
C GLY A 224 -10.17 -13.84 -2.36
N GLY A 225 -10.83 -12.69 -2.60
CA GLY A 225 -12.21 -12.67 -3.06
C GLY A 225 -13.21 -13.14 -2.00
N TYR A 226 -12.95 -12.85 -0.73
CA TYR A 226 -13.78 -13.27 0.42
C TYR A 226 -13.87 -14.79 0.60
N THR A 227 -12.83 -15.55 0.17
CA THR A 227 -12.80 -17.02 0.23
C THR A 227 -11.81 -17.58 1.26
N LEU A 228 -10.88 -16.73 1.75
CA LEU A 228 -9.87 -17.14 2.73
C LEU A 228 -10.48 -17.42 4.12
N ILE A 229 -11.47 -16.62 4.49
CA ILE A 229 -12.20 -16.65 5.75
C ILE A 229 -13.69 -16.72 5.41
N GLU A 230 -14.48 -17.52 6.15
CA GLU A 230 -15.92 -17.60 5.91
C GLU A 230 -16.63 -16.29 6.24
N ALA A 231 -17.45 -15.81 5.32
CA ALA A 231 -18.29 -14.62 5.52
C ALA A 231 -19.77 -15.04 5.67
N PRO A 232 -20.57 -14.38 6.48
CA PRO A 232 -20.21 -13.28 7.37
C PRO A 232 -19.64 -13.71 8.74
N VAL A 233 -19.74 -14.99 9.09
CA VAL A 233 -19.31 -15.54 10.39
C VAL A 233 -18.11 -16.45 10.18
N PRO A 234 -16.89 -15.97 10.55
CA PRO A 234 -15.69 -16.80 10.48
C PRO A 234 -15.78 -18.04 11.36
N LYS A 235 -15.17 -19.15 10.93
CA LYS A 235 -14.98 -20.34 11.79
C LYS A 235 -14.08 -20.06 12.98
N GLN A 236 -13.06 -19.21 12.72
CA GLN A 236 -12.10 -18.75 13.71
C GLN A 236 -12.77 -17.75 14.66
N LYS A 237 -12.34 -17.69 15.89
CA LYS A 237 -12.59 -16.50 16.70
C LYS A 237 -11.83 -15.35 16.08
N LEU A 238 -12.55 -14.36 15.54
CA LEU A 238 -11.95 -13.20 14.91
C LEU A 238 -11.86 -12.03 15.89
N VAL A 239 -10.63 -11.59 16.16
CA VAL A 239 -10.37 -10.29 16.76
C VAL A 239 -9.99 -9.31 15.66
N HIS A 240 -10.77 -8.22 15.53
CA HIS A 240 -10.48 -7.20 14.50
C HIS A 240 -10.19 -5.86 15.19
N ILE A 241 -8.97 -5.39 15.03
CA ILE A 241 -8.49 -4.10 15.56
C ILE A 241 -8.31 -3.14 14.40
N HIS A 242 -9.05 -2.03 14.39
CA HIS A 242 -8.99 -1.07 13.29
C HIS A 242 -9.25 0.36 13.79
N SER A 243 -8.66 1.35 13.09
CA SER A 243 -8.79 2.77 13.45
C SER A 243 -10.17 3.38 13.16
N SER A 244 -10.93 2.79 12.24
CA SER A 244 -12.31 3.20 11.93
C SER A 244 -13.30 2.15 12.43
N ALA A 245 -14.32 2.59 13.17
CA ALA A 245 -15.43 1.72 13.59
C ALA A 245 -16.22 1.14 12.41
N GLU A 246 -16.29 1.86 11.29
CA GLU A 246 -17.06 1.47 10.10
C GLU A 246 -16.47 0.24 9.37
N GLU A 247 -15.20 -0.07 9.61
CA GLU A 247 -14.56 -1.27 9.04
C GLU A 247 -14.80 -2.52 9.92
N LEU A 248 -15.10 -2.31 11.22
CA LEU A 248 -15.36 -3.39 12.16
C LEU A 248 -16.74 -4.00 11.92
N GLY A 249 -16.79 -5.26 11.50
CA GLY A 249 -18.04 -5.93 11.15
C GLY A 249 -18.58 -5.64 9.76
N ARG A 250 -17.83 -4.96 8.90
CA ARG A 250 -18.26 -4.58 7.55
C ARG A 250 -18.56 -5.80 6.64
N VAL A 251 -17.75 -6.83 6.73
CA VAL A 251 -17.91 -8.09 5.99
C VAL A 251 -17.98 -9.27 6.94
N TYR A 252 -17.06 -9.31 7.91
CA TYR A 252 -16.93 -10.42 8.85
C TYR A 252 -17.36 -9.96 10.23
N GLN A 253 -18.23 -10.71 10.87
CA GLN A 253 -18.63 -10.50 12.26
C GLN A 253 -17.48 -10.89 13.18
N PRO A 254 -16.81 -9.94 13.87
CA PRO A 254 -15.75 -10.29 14.80
C PRO A 254 -16.31 -10.85 16.10
N THR A 255 -15.58 -11.78 16.71
CA THR A 255 -15.81 -12.18 18.10
C THR A 255 -15.50 -11.03 19.05
N LEU A 256 -14.43 -10.27 18.73
CA LEU A 256 -14.03 -9.08 19.48
C LEU A 256 -13.64 -7.97 18.49
N ALA A 257 -14.32 -6.84 18.56
CA ALA A 257 -14.02 -5.63 17.80
C ALA A 257 -13.33 -4.60 18.68
N ILE A 258 -12.17 -4.08 18.23
CA ILE A 258 -11.43 -3.05 18.97
C ILE A 258 -11.18 -1.86 18.06
N GLN A 259 -11.82 -0.73 18.35
CA GLN A 259 -11.51 0.51 17.66
C GLN A 259 -10.30 1.20 18.34
N ALA A 260 -9.17 1.22 17.62
CA ALA A 260 -7.97 1.91 18.10
C ALA A 260 -7.08 2.34 16.94
N SER A 261 -6.38 3.47 17.06
CA SER A 261 -5.34 3.85 16.11
C SER A 261 -4.14 2.90 16.24
N MET A 262 -3.45 2.63 15.13
CA MET A 262 -2.40 1.59 15.12
C MET A 262 -1.29 1.85 16.15
N ASN A 263 -0.91 3.12 16.35
CA ASN A 263 0.08 3.48 17.37
C ASN A 263 -0.38 3.16 18.79
N ALA A 264 -1.63 3.45 19.12
CA ALA A 264 -2.21 3.18 20.44
C ALA A 264 -2.50 1.68 20.61
N ALA A 265 -3.01 1.01 19.58
CA ALA A 265 -3.25 -0.43 19.59
C ALA A 265 -1.97 -1.22 19.87
N ALA A 266 -0.91 -0.96 19.10
CA ALA A 266 0.36 -1.67 19.25
C ALA A 266 0.97 -1.49 20.65
N ARG A 267 0.94 -0.26 21.20
CA ARG A 267 1.37 -0.01 22.59
C ARG A 267 0.52 -0.74 23.62
N SER A 268 -0.78 -0.84 23.38
CA SER A 268 -1.70 -1.57 24.29
C SER A 268 -1.47 -3.09 24.23
N LEU A 269 -1.12 -3.61 23.06
CA LEU A 269 -0.81 -5.04 22.86
C LEU A 269 0.53 -5.41 23.48
N GLU A 270 1.54 -4.56 23.35
CA GLU A 270 2.90 -4.78 23.87
C GLU A 270 2.92 -5.08 25.37
N VAL A 271 2.03 -4.43 26.14
CA VAL A 271 1.98 -4.60 27.60
C VAL A 271 1.17 -5.81 28.05
N LEU A 272 0.55 -6.57 27.14
CA LEU A 272 -0.15 -7.81 27.46
C LEU A 272 0.86 -8.90 27.84
N THR A 273 0.83 -9.33 29.10
CA THR A 273 1.75 -10.35 29.60
C THR A 273 1.34 -11.74 29.13
N ALA A 274 2.25 -12.42 28.45
CA ALA A 274 2.12 -13.82 28.07
C ALA A 274 2.47 -14.75 29.26
N PRO A 275 1.91 -15.97 29.32
CA PRO A 275 2.35 -16.98 30.26
C PRO A 275 3.75 -17.50 29.91
N PRO A 276 4.47 -18.09 30.87
CA PRO A 276 5.84 -18.61 30.64
C PRO A 276 5.94 -19.70 29.56
N GLN A 277 4.85 -20.43 29.33
CA GLN A 277 4.76 -21.48 28.31
C GLN A 277 3.56 -21.26 27.43
N LEU A 278 3.77 -21.38 26.13
CA LEU A 278 2.77 -21.23 25.09
C LEU A 278 2.68 -22.52 24.27
N PRO A 279 1.47 -23.07 24.06
CA PRO A 279 1.32 -24.40 23.43
C PRO A 279 1.56 -24.39 21.92
N TRP A 280 1.74 -23.24 21.28
CA TRP A 280 1.81 -23.09 19.83
C TRP A 280 3.18 -22.73 19.26
N ALA A 281 4.27 -22.94 20.01
CA ALA A 281 5.62 -22.64 19.50
C ALA A 281 5.94 -23.39 18.19
N ASP A 282 5.60 -24.68 18.11
CA ASP A 282 5.80 -25.50 16.90
C ASP A 282 4.88 -25.05 15.75
N TRP A 283 3.68 -24.55 16.05
CA TRP A 283 2.79 -23.95 15.08
C TRP A 283 3.44 -22.73 14.43
N THR A 284 3.98 -21.82 15.21
CA THR A 284 4.66 -20.60 14.74
C THR A 284 5.91 -20.93 13.93
N ALA A 285 6.73 -21.86 14.42
CA ALA A 285 7.90 -22.34 13.67
C ALA A 285 7.50 -22.97 12.32
N GLY A 286 6.42 -23.77 12.32
CA GLY A 286 5.86 -24.35 11.09
C GLY A 286 5.35 -23.30 10.10
N CYS A 287 4.69 -22.24 10.58
CA CYS A 287 4.26 -21.12 9.72
C CYS A 287 5.45 -20.40 9.05
N HIS A 288 6.52 -20.15 9.81
CA HIS A 288 7.76 -19.58 9.28
C HIS A 288 8.46 -20.53 8.28
N GLY A 289 8.49 -21.83 8.59
CA GLY A 289 9.03 -22.84 7.69
C GLY A 289 8.29 -22.89 6.34
N ASP A 290 6.97 -22.80 6.34
CA ASP A 290 6.15 -22.73 5.11
C ASP A 290 6.46 -21.48 4.28
N TYR A 291 6.75 -20.33 4.94
CA TYR A 291 7.20 -19.12 4.28
C TYR A 291 8.56 -19.29 3.63
N LEU A 292 9.56 -19.80 4.37
CA LEU A 292 10.90 -20.04 3.85
C LEU A 292 10.89 -21.00 2.65
N ALA A 293 10.10 -22.08 2.73
CA ALA A 293 9.92 -23.00 1.61
C ALA A 293 9.29 -22.33 0.38
N ASN A 294 8.38 -21.38 0.57
CA ASN A 294 7.75 -20.65 -0.53
C ASN A 294 8.72 -19.72 -1.28
N ILE A 295 9.66 -19.09 -0.56
CA ILE A 295 10.62 -18.16 -1.16
C ILE A 295 11.90 -18.84 -1.65
N ASP A 296 12.09 -20.13 -1.38
CA ASP A 296 13.24 -20.88 -1.89
C ASP A 296 13.03 -21.24 -3.36
N PRO A 297 13.87 -20.72 -4.29
CA PRO A 297 13.76 -21.01 -5.71
C PRO A 297 13.87 -22.51 -6.03
N ALA A 298 14.61 -23.30 -5.24
CA ALA A 298 14.77 -24.73 -5.44
C ALA A 298 13.44 -25.49 -5.25
N ASN A 299 12.54 -24.96 -4.42
CA ASN A 299 11.22 -25.57 -4.15
C ASN A 299 10.15 -25.18 -5.17
N ASN A 300 10.44 -24.27 -6.09
CA ASN A 300 9.40 -23.71 -6.97
C ASN A 300 8.90 -24.69 -8.05
N GLY A 301 9.70 -25.66 -8.46
CA GLY A 301 9.37 -26.61 -9.54
C GLY A 301 9.06 -25.96 -10.89
N VAL A 302 9.15 -24.64 -10.98
CA VAL A 302 8.81 -23.85 -12.17
C VAL A 302 10.05 -23.69 -13.04
N LYS A 303 10.04 -24.29 -14.23
CA LYS A 303 10.99 -23.91 -15.28
C LYS A 303 10.69 -22.49 -15.73
N LEU A 304 11.65 -21.59 -15.58
CA LEU A 304 11.55 -20.23 -16.09
C LEU A 304 11.56 -20.27 -17.63
N PRO A 305 10.64 -19.56 -18.29
CA PRO A 305 10.42 -19.70 -19.75
C PRO A 305 11.45 -18.97 -20.61
N GLY A 306 12.58 -18.53 -20.07
CA GLY A 306 13.56 -17.74 -20.82
C GLY A 306 14.90 -17.58 -20.11
N PRO A 307 15.79 -16.73 -20.64
CA PRO A 307 17.14 -16.52 -20.12
C PRO A 307 17.18 -15.67 -18.85
N ILE A 308 16.03 -15.13 -18.40
CA ILE A 308 15.90 -14.27 -17.21
C ILE A 308 15.31 -15.07 -16.07
N ASP A 309 16.10 -15.19 -15.01
CA ASP A 309 15.71 -15.77 -13.72
C ASP A 309 15.34 -14.67 -12.73
N MET A 310 14.04 -14.38 -12.61
CA MET A 310 13.54 -13.31 -11.71
C MET A 310 13.86 -13.56 -10.23
N PRO A 311 13.73 -14.76 -9.66
CA PRO A 311 14.23 -15.06 -8.31
C PRO A 311 15.69 -14.67 -8.10
N ALA A 312 16.61 -15.02 -9.01
CA ALA A 312 18.01 -14.64 -8.93
C ALA A 312 18.22 -13.12 -9.00
N ILE A 313 17.43 -12.43 -9.83
CA ILE A 313 17.41 -10.95 -9.88
C ILE A 313 16.98 -10.38 -8.54
N LEU A 314 15.90 -10.86 -7.93
CA LEU A 314 15.41 -10.36 -6.63
C LEU A 314 16.42 -10.64 -5.50
N HIS A 315 17.08 -11.77 -5.50
CA HIS A 315 18.19 -12.06 -4.57
C HIS A 315 19.38 -11.10 -4.76
N THR A 316 19.69 -10.74 -6.01
CA THR A 316 20.72 -9.73 -6.31
C THR A 316 20.31 -8.35 -5.79
N LEU A 317 19.05 -7.94 -5.97
CA LEU A 317 18.51 -6.72 -5.40
C LEU A 317 18.60 -6.72 -3.86
N GLN A 318 18.20 -7.82 -3.22
CA GLN A 318 18.26 -7.98 -1.76
C GLN A 318 19.68 -7.77 -1.20
N ARG A 319 20.69 -8.19 -1.96
CA ARG A 319 22.09 -8.09 -1.56
C ARG A 319 22.73 -6.73 -1.81
N LEU A 320 22.29 -6.01 -2.85
CA LEU A 320 22.98 -4.81 -3.34
C LEU A 320 22.25 -3.49 -2.99
N LEU A 321 20.94 -3.52 -2.82
CA LEU A 321 20.19 -2.31 -2.48
C LEU A 321 20.48 -1.89 -1.02
N PRO A 322 20.51 -0.58 -0.74
CA PRO A 322 20.51 -0.08 0.63
C PRO A 322 19.29 -0.60 1.40
N GLU A 323 19.42 -0.85 2.69
CA GLU A 323 18.34 -1.36 3.54
C GLU A 323 17.14 -0.40 3.60
N ASP A 324 17.39 0.89 3.46
CA ASP A 324 16.38 1.95 3.45
C ASP A 324 15.82 2.27 2.04
N ALA A 325 16.26 1.57 0.99
CA ALA A 325 15.74 1.77 -0.37
C ALA A 325 14.23 1.60 -0.41
N VAL A 326 13.54 2.45 -1.17
CA VAL A 326 12.10 2.37 -1.35
C VAL A 326 11.80 1.57 -2.61
N LEU A 327 11.21 0.39 -2.44
CA LEU A 327 10.78 -0.43 -3.55
C LEU A 327 9.35 -0.07 -3.95
N THR A 328 9.16 0.18 -5.24
CA THR A 328 7.85 0.55 -5.78
C THR A 328 7.48 -0.33 -6.96
N ASN A 329 6.19 -0.55 -7.14
CA ASN A 329 5.67 -1.25 -8.31
C ASN A 329 4.27 -0.75 -8.66
N GLY A 330 3.88 -0.92 -9.91
CA GLY A 330 2.51 -0.78 -10.34
C GLY A 330 1.72 -2.08 -10.24
N ALA A 331 0.88 -2.38 -11.25
CA ALA A 331 0.02 -3.55 -11.26
C ALA A 331 0.29 -4.45 -12.47
N GLY A 332 0.43 -5.74 -12.21
CA GLY A 332 0.66 -6.78 -13.21
C GLY A 332 1.33 -7.99 -12.60
N ASN A 333 1.39 -9.09 -13.34
CA ASN A 333 2.01 -10.34 -12.87
C ASN A 333 3.50 -10.19 -12.53
N PHE A 334 4.18 -9.22 -13.13
CA PHE A 334 5.57 -8.89 -12.80
C PHE A 334 5.77 -8.54 -11.32
N ALA A 335 4.80 -7.90 -10.69
CA ALA A 335 4.86 -7.51 -9.28
C ALA A 335 4.88 -8.73 -8.35
N SER A 336 4.33 -9.87 -8.78
CA SER A 336 4.33 -11.10 -7.98
C SER A 336 5.74 -11.62 -7.66
N TRP A 337 6.71 -11.36 -8.55
CA TRP A 337 8.10 -11.70 -8.29
C TRP A 337 8.65 -10.91 -7.10
N LEU A 338 8.46 -9.59 -7.10
CA LEU A 338 8.88 -8.72 -6.02
C LEU A 338 8.21 -9.13 -4.70
N HIS A 339 6.89 -9.27 -4.70
CA HIS A 339 6.12 -9.61 -3.49
C HIS A 339 6.47 -10.98 -2.92
N ARG A 340 6.90 -11.93 -3.73
CA ARG A 340 7.26 -13.27 -3.27
C ARG A 340 8.71 -13.38 -2.81
N PHE A 341 9.66 -12.85 -3.58
CA PHE A 341 11.08 -13.16 -3.39
C PHE A 341 11.90 -12.06 -2.72
N TYR A 342 11.38 -10.83 -2.62
CA TYR A 342 12.07 -9.76 -1.88
C TYR A 342 11.60 -9.73 -0.42
N ARG A 343 12.55 -9.71 0.51
CA ARG A 343 12.29 -9.68 1.95
C ARG A 343 12.45 -8.28 2.48
N TYR A 344 11.33 -7.65 2.84
CA TYR A 344 11.34 -6.29 3.40
C TYR A 344 11.87 -6.27 4.84
N PRO A 345 12.70 -5.28 5.21
CA PRO A 345 13.34 -5.20 6.53
C PRO A 345 12.39 -4.81 7.67
N GLY A 346 11.13 -4.55 7.36
CA GLY A 346 10.12 -4.14 8.35
C GLY A 346 10.23 -2.70 8.82
N LEU A 347 9.08 -2.07 9.04
CA LEU A 347 8.98 -0.67 9.46
C LEU A 347 9.61 -0.41 10.84
N ALA A 348 9.71 -1.42 11.69
CA ALA A 348 10.36 -1.33 13.01
C ALA A 348 11.81 -0.87 12.94
N ARG A 349 12.50 -1.06 11.80
CA ARG A 349 13.85 -0.57 11.55
C ARG A 349 13.95 0.93 11.24
N GLY A 350 12.84 1.64 11.25
CA GLY A 350 12.79 3.10 11.13
C GLY A 350 12.29 3.63 9.80
N HIS A 351 12.18 2.80 8.76
CA HIS A 351 11.87 3.24 7.41
C HIS A 351 10.74 2.42 6.76
N LYS A 352 9.75 3.09 6.20
CA LYS A 352 8.83 2.47 5.24
C LYS A 352 9.57 2.27 3.93
N THR A 353 9.54 1.05 3.40
CA THR A 353 10.34 0.62 2.23
C THR A 353 9.51 0.07 1.09
N GLN A 354 8.19 -0.04 1.24
CA GLN A 354 7.29 -0.49 0.18
C GLN A 354 6.26 0.57 -0.19
N LEU A 355 6.09 0.81 -1.50
CA LEU A 355 4.95 1.51 -2.08
C LEU A 355 4.37 0.69 -3.23
N ALA A 356 3.17 0.17 -3.03
CA ALA A 356 2.46 -0.65 -4.01
C ALA A 356 0.96 -0.37 -3.92
N PRO A 357 0.25 -0.12 -5.05
CA PRO A 357 -1.14 0.35 -5.00
C PRO A 357 -2.08 -0.80 -4.65
N THR A 358 -2.82 -0.69 -3.53
CA THR A 358 -3.80 -1.72 -3.13
C THR A 358 -5.02 -1.79 -4.05
N ASN A 359 -5.30 -0.71 -4.79
CA ASN A 359 -6.34 -0.67 -5.82
C ASN A 359 -5.91 -1.29 -7.16
N GLY A 360 -4.66 -1.74 -7.29
CA GLY A 360 -4.17 -2.35 -8.52
C GLY A 360 -3.99 -1.37 -9.69
N ALA A 361 -3.72 -0.10 -9.42
CA ALA A 361 -3.50 0.90 -10.45
C ALA A 361 -2.21 0.62 -11.22
N MET A 362 -2.32 0.40 -12.53
CA MET A 362 -1.18 0.45 -13.46
C MET A 362 -0.63 1.87 -13.51
N GLY A 363 0.69 2.00 -13.77
CA GLY A 363 1.38 3.29 -13.86
C GLY A 363 1.69 3.95 -12.53
N TYR A 364 1.37 3.32 -11.39
CA TYR A 364 1.66 3.86 -10.06
C TYR A 364 3.16 3.83 -9.72
N GLY A 365 3.87 2.75 -10.10
CA GLY A 365 5.22 2.46 -9.61
C GLY A 365 6.22 3.58 -9.88
N VAL A 366 6.29 4.08 -11.11
CA VAL A 366 7.26 5.11 -11.55
C VAL A 366 7.05 6.44 -10.81
N PRO A 367 5.88 7.08 -10.85
CA PRO A 367 5.68 8.34 -10.12
C PRO A 367 5.79 8.19 -8.60
N ALA A 368 5.38 7.04 -8.04
CA ALA A 368 5.52 6.77 -6.62
C ALA A 368 7.00 6.66 -6.19
N GLY A 369 7.83 5.99 -6.99
CA GLY A 369 9.28 5.90 -6.76
C GLY A 369 9.95 7.27 -6.83
N ILE A 370 9.65 8.04 -7.87
CA ILE A 370 10.19 9.39 -8.04
C ILE A 370 9.76 10.29 -6.88
N GLY A 371 8.48 10.31 -6.55
CA GLY A 371 7.96 11.06 -5.41
C GLY A 371 8.59 10.65 -4.07
N ALA A 372 8.85 9.34 -3.87
CA ALA A 372 9.55 8.83 -2.70
C ALA A 372 10.99 9.35 -2.63
N ALA A 373 11.73 9.28 -3.74
CA ALA A 373 13.11 9.77 -3.81
C ALA A 373 13.19 11.28 -3.52
N ILE A 374 12.31 12.09 -4.13
CA ILE A 374 12.25 13.54 -3.88
C ILE A 374 11.91 13.84 -2.42
N ALA A 375 10.91 13.16 -1.85
CA ALA A 375 10.43 13.45 -0.50
C ALA A 375 11.38 13.01 0.61
N THR A 376 12.26 12.01 0.37
CA THR A 376 13.07 11.39 1.41
C THR A 376 14.58 11.48 1.14
N GLY A 377 15.02 11.80 -0.07
CA GLY A 377 16.42 11.72 -0.49
C GLY A 377 16.96 10.29 -0.62
N ARG A 378 16.13 9.26 -0.34
CA ARG A 378 16.53 7.85 -0.42
C ARG A 378 16.47 7.35 -1.85
N LEU A 379 17.22 6.27 -2.13
CA LEU A 379 17.09 5.56 -3.39
C LEU A 379 15.70 4.95 -3.53
N ALA A 380 15.01 5.22 -4.65
CA ALA A 380 13.82 4.49 -5.05
C ALA A 380 14.16 3.48 -6.15
N PHE A 381 13.71 2.25 -5.97
CA PHE A 381 13.84 1.18 -6.97
C PHE A 381 12.46 0.74 -7.42
N THR A 382 12.13 1.03 -8.66
CA THR A 382 10.82 0.71 -9.26
C THR A 382 10.92 -0.54 -10.12
N ILE A 383 9.98 -1.48 -9.93
CA ILE A 383 9.76 -2.58 -10.88
C ILE A 383 8.47 -2.30 -11.64
N ALA A 384 8.56 -2.22 -12.96
CA ALA A 384 7.44 -1.94 -13.86
C ALA A 384 7.39 -2.94 -15.01
N GLY A 385 6.20 -3.36 -15.42
CA GLY A 385 6.01 -4.01 -16.72
C GLY A 385 5.96 -2.97 -17.84
N ASP A 386 6.15 -3.39 -19.08
CA ASP A 386 6.10 -2.50 -20.24
C ASP A 386 4.79 -1.72 -20.36
N GLY A 387 3.65 -2.40 -20.31
CA GLY A 387 2.33 -1.74 -20.32
C GLY A 387 2.04 -0.91 -19.07
N ASP A 388 2.58 -1.27 -17.91
CA ASP A 388 2.49 -0.51 -16.68
C ASP A 388 3.32 0.78 -16.77
N PHE A 389 4.56 0.68 -17.26
CA PHE A 389 5.45 1.83 -17.49
C PHE A 389 4.87 2.84 -18.46
N LEU A 390 4.27 2.38 -19.56
CA LEU A 390 3.70 3.25 -20.59
C LEU A 390 2.52 4.11 -20.12
N MET A 391 1.95 3.83 -18.95
CA MET A 391 0.89 4.68 -18.36
C MET A 391 1.44 6.02 -17.88
N ASN A 392 2.62 6.05 -17.24
CA ASN A 392 3.19 7.23 -16.60
C ASN A 392 4.74 7.32 -16.74
N GLY A 393 5.32 6.69 -17.74
CA GLY A 393 6.77 6.70 -17.99
C GLY A 393 7.34 8.09 -18.26
N GLN A 394 6.52 9.04 -18.72
CA GLN A 394 6.91 10.45 -18.91
C GLN A 394 7.41 11.11 -17.62
N GLU A 395 7.08 10.58 -16.44
CA GLU A 395 7.56 11.10 -15.16
C GLU A 395 9.08 10.95 -14.97
N LEU A 396 9.77 10.23 -15.85
CA LEU A 396 11.24 10.28 -15.92
C LEU A 396 11.74 11.72 -16.09
N ALA A 397 10.98 12.59 -16.80
CA ALA A 397 11.30 14.01 -16.89
C ALA A 397 11.26 14.70 -15.51
N THR A 398 10.26 14.39 -14.69
CA THR A 398 10.16 14.89 -13.30
C THR A 398 11.35 14.47 -12.46
N ALA A 399 11.78 13.21 -12.60
CA ALA A 399 12.94 12.71 -11.86
C ALA A 399 14.22 13.47 -12.21
N VAL A 400 14.48 13.69 -13.49
CA VAL A 400 15.64 14.45 -13.96
C VAL A 400 15.58 15.91 -13.49
N GLN A 401 14.41 16.54 -13.63
CA GLN A 401 14.21 17.94 -13.22
C GLN A 401 14.51 18.15 -11.72
N HIS A 402 14.20 17.16 -10.88
CA HIS A 402 14.36 17.26 -9.42
C HIS A 402 15.57 16.49 -8.88
N GLY A 403 16.41 15.90 -9.72
CA GLY A 403 17.56 15.11 -9.28
C GLY A 403 17.15 13.92 -8.41
N ALA A 404 16.05 13.26 -8.72
CA ALA A 404 15.54 12.15 -7.92
C ALA A 404 16.43 10.92 -8.08
N ARG A 405 16.87 10.32 -6.96
CA ARG A 405 17.64 9.08 -6.96
C ARG A 405 16.71 7.89 -7.23
N SER A 406 16.49 7.60 -8.51
CA SER A 406 15.55 6.54 -8.92
C SER A 406 16.14 5.61 -9.98
N ILE A 407 15.94 4.31 -9.78
CA ILE A 407 16.27 3.26 -10.74
C ILE A 407 14.96 2.57 -11.12
N VAL A 408 14.72 2.36 -12.42
CA VAL A 408 13.57 1.64 -12.93
C VAL A 408 14.03 0.35 -13.61
N LEU A 409 13.60 -0.79 -13.07
CA LEU A 409 13.69 -2.09 -13.71
C LEU A 409 12.42 -2.33 -14.51
N LEU A 410 12.51 -2.15 -15.83
CA LEU A 410 11.40 -2.38 -16.75
C LEU A 410 11.47 -3.80 -17.31
N LEU A 411 10.39 -4.57 -17.12
CA LEU A 411 10.21 -5.91 -17.64
C LEU A 411 9.40 -5.85 -18.93
N ASP A 412 10.10 -6.04 -20.06
CA ASP A 412 9.54 -5.94 -21.40
C ASP A 412 9.19 -7.34 -21.94
N ASN A 413 7.90 -7.66 -21.99
CA ASN A 413 7.39 -8.90 -22.57
C ASN A 413 6.46 -8.68 -23.79
N GLY A 414 6.30 -7.45 -24.25
CA GLY A 414 5.47 -7.10 -25.40
C GLY A 414 3.99 -7.42 -25.21
N SER A 415 3.49 -7.40 -23.95
CA SER A 415 2.12 -7.84 -23.71
C SER A 415 1.54 -7.33 -22.38
N TYR A 416 0.26 -7.07 -22.36
CA TYR A 416 -0.53 -7.02 -21.13
C TYR A 416 -0.69 -8.44 -20.56
N GLY A 417 0.40 -8.98 -19.98
CA GLY A 417 0.54 -10.39 -19.62
C GLY A 417 -0.53 -10.90 -18.65
N THR A 418 -0.98 -10.08 -17.68
CA THR A 418 -2.06 -10.45 -16.76
C THR A 418 -3.38 -10.64 -17.50
N ILE A 419 -3.72 -9.73 -18.41
CA ILE A 419 -4.95 -9.80 -19.21
C ILE A 419 -4.91 -11.04 -20.12
N ARG A 420 -3.79 -11.26 -20.80
CA ARG A 420 -3.58 -12.44 -21.63
C ARG A 420 -3.74 -13.74 -20.83
N MET A 421 -3.17 -13.82 -19.64
CA MET A 421 -3.32 -14.98 -18.76
C MET A 421 -4.79 -15.29 -18.45
N HIS A 422 -5.60 -14.25 -18.13
CA HIS A 422 -7.03 -14.43 -17.88
C HIS A 422 -7.77 -14.87 -19.15
N GLN A 423 -7.47 -14.28 -20.30
CA GLN A 423 -8.08 -14.71 -21.57
C GLN A 423 -7.76 -16.17 -21.90
N GLU A 424 -6.51 -16.60 -21.77
CA GLU A 424 -6.12 -17.99 -22.03
C GLU A 424 -6.75 -18.97 -21.03
N ARG A 425 -6.94 -18.57 -19.78
CA ARG A 425 -7.57 -19.41 -18.76
C ARG A 425 -9.08 -19.58 -19.00
N GLU A 426 -9.79 -18.48 -19.29
CA GLU A 426 -11.26 -18.49 -19.42
C GLU A 426 -11.72 -18.81 -20.85
N TYR A 427 -10.93 -18.40 -21.84
CA TYR A 427 -11.23 -18.54 -23.26
C TYR A 427 -9.97 -18.96 -24.05
N PRO A 428 -9.52 -20.20 -23.90
CA PRO A 428 -8.28 -20.70 -24.56
C PRO A 428 -8.25 -20.43 -26.07
N ALA A 429 -7.09 -20.03 -26.57
CA ALA A 429 -6.84 -19.70 -27.97
C ALA A 429 -7.69 -18.52 -28.53
N ARG A 430 -8.24 -17.66 -27.67
CA ARG A 430 -9.04 -16.49 -28.06
C ARG A 430 -8.45 -15.18 -27.53
N VAL A 431 -7.12 -15.09 -27.53
CA VAL A 431 -6.42 -13.88 -27.08
C VAL A 431 -6.66 -12.72 -28.05
N SER A 432 -7.01 -11.54 -27.52
CA SER A 432 -7.24 -10.33 -28.32
C SER A 432 -6.86 -9.08 -27.52
N GLY A 433 -6.27 -8.07 -28.20
CA GLY A 433 -5.99 -6.74 -27.64
C GLY A 433 -4.94 -6.70 -26.54
N SER A 434 -4.17 -7.79 -26.32
CA SER A 434 -3.16 -7.85 -25.25
C SER A 434 -1.72 -7.77 -25.75
N ALA A 435 -1.47 -7.78 -27.06
CA ALA A 435 -0.14 -7.60 -27.62
C ALA A 435 0.22 -6.11 -27.64
N LEU A 436 1.49 -5.79 -27.33
CA LEU A 436 2.05 -4.44 -27.35
C LEU A 436 3.15 -4.35 -28.41
N ALA A 437 3.16 -3.25 -29.17
CA ALA A 437 4.27 -2.81 -30.00
C ALA A 437 5.06 -1.75 -29.23
N ASN A 438 6.05 -2.19 -28.46
CA ASN A 438 6.79 -1.33 -27.57
C ASN A 438 7.80 -0.43 -28.30
N PRO A 439 8.07 0.78 -27.79
CA PRO A 439 9.21 1.59 -28.24
C PRO A 439 10.53 0.97 -27.79
N ASP A 440 11.65 1.46 -28.33
CA ASP A 440 12.95 1.23 -27.72
C ASP A 440 13.03 1.97 -26.37
N PHE A 441 12.83 1.25 -25.27
CA PHE A 441 12.83 1.82 -23.93
C PHE A 441 14.19 2.39 -23.50
N VAL A 442 15.30 1.85 -24.04
CA VAL A 442 16.64 2.41 -23.77
C VAL A 442 16.79 3.77 -24.43
N ALA A 443 16.40 3.89 -25.69
CA ALA A 443 16.41 5.16 -26.41
C ALA A 443 15.44 6.18 -25.75
N LEU A 444 14.27 5.73 -25.35
CA LEU A 444 13.27 6.57 -24.66
C LEU A 444 13.80 7.12 -23.33
N ALA A 445 14.38 6.26 -22.49
CA ALA A 445 14.94 6.67 -21.19
C ALA A 445 16.09 7.68 -21.38
N ARG A 446 16.96 7.43 -22.35
CA ARG A 446 18.05 8.36 -22.70
C ARG A 446 17.55 9.71 -23.19
N ALA A 447 16.45 9.73 -23.96
CA ALA A 447 15.81 10.99 -24.40
C ALA A 447 15.30 11.83 -23.22
N TYR A 448 14.94 11.19 -22.09
CA TYR A 448 14.61 11.88 -20.84
C TYR A 448 15.84 12.25 -19.99
N GLY A 449 17.05 11.83 -20.38
CA GLY A 449 18.28 12.09 -19.63
C GLY A 449 18.68 11.03 -18.62
N TYR A 450 18.01 9.85 -18.65
CA TYR A 450 18.43 8.69 -17.83
C TYR A 450 19.59 7.94 -18.48
N ALA A 451 20.48 7.41 -17.63
CA ALA A 451 21.33 6.30 -18.06
C ALA A 451 20.48 5.04 -18.23
N ALA A 452 20.61 4.33 -19.33
CA ALA A 452 19.81 3.15 -19.60
C ALA A 452 20.57 2.10 -20.41
N GLU A 453 20.33 0.84 -20.08
CA GLU A 453 20.88 -0.31 -20.79
C GLU A 453 19.89 -1.47 -20.80
N ARG A 454 20.06 -2.39 -21.77
CA ARG A 454 19.24 -3.59 -21.88
C ARG A 454 19.96 -4.78 -21.25
N VAL A 455 19.26 -5.52 -20.42
CA VAL A 455 19.71 -6.78 -19.83
C VAL A 455 18.97 -7.92 -20.51
N ALA A 456 19.70 -8.79 -21.21
CA ALA A 456 19.12 -9.91 -21.96
C ALA A 456 19.33 -11.28 -21.30
N ALA A 457 20.23 -11.38 -20.33
CA ALA A 457 20.48 -12.59 -19.57
C ALA A 457 20.65 -12.27 -18.08
N THR A 458 20.31 -13.21 -17.20
CA THR A 458 20.42 -13.04 -15.75
C THR A 458 21.84 -12.67 -15.30
N ALA A 459 22.86 -13.24 -15.94
CA ALA A 459 24.27 -12.97 -15.62
C ALA A 459 24.67 -11.51 -15.82
N ASP A 460 24.01 -10.78 -16.72
CA ASP A 460 24.30 -9.39 -17.05
C ASP A 460 23.65 -8.42 -16.05
N PHE A 461 22.70 -8.88 -15.23
CA PHE A 461 21.91 -8.03 -14.36
C PHE A 461 22.73 -7.38 -13.24
N GLU A 462 23.55 -8.16 -12.51
CA GLU A 462 24.35 -7.60 -11.42
C GLU A 462 25.35 -6.54 -11.89
N PRO A 463 26.12 -6.75 -12.96
CA PRO A 463 26.99 -5.69 -13.50
C PRO A 463 26.23 -4.44 -13.90
N ALA A 464 25.04 -4.57 -14.53
CA ALA A 464 24.19 -3.46 -14.92
C ALA A 464 23.66 -2.70 -13.68
N LEU A 465 23.18 -3.41 -12.67
CA LEU A 465 22.71 -2.80 -11.41
C LEU A 465 23.81 -2.04 -10.68
N ARG A 466 25.03 -2.59 -10.65
CA ARG A 466 26.19 -1.90 -10.04
C ARG A 466 26.52 -0.58 -10.75
N ARG A 467 26.43 -0.54 -12.09
CA ARG A 467 26.58 0.71 -12.85
C ARG A 467 25.47 1.70 -12.52
N ALA A 468 24.22 1.25 -12.46
CA ALA A 468 23.10 2.10 -12.14
C ALA A 468 23.17 2.67 -10.71
N LEU A 469 23.68 1.90 -9.73
CA LEU A 469 23.89 2.36 -8.36
C LEU A 469 25.05 3.35 -8.20
N ALA A 470 26.02 3.32 -9.11
CA ALA A 470 27.17 4.20 -9.11
C ALA A 470 26.94 5.53 -9.85
N HIS A 471 25.86 5.63 -10.65
CA HIS A 471 25.48 6.81 -11.41
C HIS A 471 24.73 7.80 -10.52
#